data_1f6f592a67063996d94bdda22ffb2307
#
_entry.id   1f6f592a67063996d94bdda22ffb2307
#
_cell.length_a   1.000
_cell.length_b   1.000
_cell.length_c   1.000
_cell.angle_alpha   90.00
_cell.angle_beta   90.00
_cell.angle_gamma   90.00
#
_symmetry.space_group_name_H-M   'P 1'
#
loop_
_entity.id
_entity.type
_entity.pdbx_description
1 polymer ?
#
loop_
_entity_poly.entity_id
_entity_poly.type
_entity_poly.pdbx_seq_one_letter_code
_entity_poly.pdbx_strand_id
1 'polypeptide(L)' 'MKPSEIRELSLEEKLRKANDLKEELFNLRFQHEIGQLENSQKMKQIKRDIARMKTIIKESELN' A
#
# COMPACT_ATOMS: atom_id res chain seq x y z
N MET A 1 -6.09 3.90 4.52
CA MET A 1 -5.32 5.15 4.70
C MET A 1 -6.01 6.33 4.06
N LYS A 2 -6.03 7.44 4.75
CA LYS A 2 -6.59 8.67 4.19
C LYS A 2 -5.49 9.40 3.40
N PRO A 3 -5.83 9.98 2.23
CA PRO A 3 -4.83 10.72 1.46
C PRO A 3 -4.16 11.86 2.22
N SER A 4 -4.89 12.53 3.11
CA SER A 4 -4.34 13.61 3.92
C SER A 4 -3.24 13.11 4.86
N GLU A 5 -3.40 11.93 5.43
CA GLU A 5 -2.39 11.33 6.30
C GLU A 5 -1.12 11.01 5.53
N ILE A 6 -1.27 10.51 4.31
CA ILE A 6 -0.13 10.18 3.45
C ILE A 6 0.63 11.45 3.07
N ARG A 7 -0.10 12.52 2.74
CA ARG A 7 0.54 13.79 2.33
C ARG A 7 1.34 14.45 3.44
N GLU A 8 1.01 14.17 4.70
CA GLU A 8 1.73 14.70 5.85
C GLU A 8 3.08 14.01 6.08
N LEU A 9 3.28 12.83 5.49
CA LEU A 9 4.53 12.09 5.64
C LEU A 9 5.64 12.70 4.79
N SER A 10 6.89 12.55 5.25
CA SER A 10 8.03 12.90 4.41
C SER A 10 8.14 11.93 3.23
N LEU A 11 8.91 12.28 2.21
CA LEU A 11 9.10 11.40 1.06
C LEU A 11 9.70 10.05 1.49
N GLU A 12 10.68 10.08 2.39
CA GLU A 12 11.30 8.87 2.90
C GLU A 12 10.29 7.98 3.63
N GLU A 13 9.44 8.58 4.45
CA GLU A 13 8.38 7.84 5.15
C GLU A 13 7.36 7.27 4.18
N LYS A 14 7.00 8.03 3.13
CA LYS A 14 6.08 7.55 2.10
C LYS A 14 6.64 6.31 1.39
N LEU A 15 7.92 6.35 1.04
CA LEU A 15 8.57 5.22 0.36
C LEU A 15 8.63 3.99 1.26
N ARG A 16 8.96 4.20 2.53
CA ARG A 16 9.00 3.12 3.50
C ARG A 16 7.62 2.48 3.68
N LYS A 17 6.59 3.31 3.81
CA LYS A 17 5.21 2.83 3.96
C LYS A 17 4.76 2.06 2.72
N ALA A 18 5.12 2.54 1.54
CA ALA A 18 4.79 1.86 0.29
C ALA A 18 5.44 0.47 0.24
N ASN A 19 6.70 0.36 0.67
CA ASN A 19 7.38 -0.94 0.73
C ASN A 19 6.72 -1.88 1.73
N ASP A 20 6.34 -1.38 2.91
CA ASP A 20 5.65 -2.18 3.91
C ASP A 20 4.33 -2.74 3.36
N LEU A 21 3.57 -1.91 2.64
CA LEU A 21 2.32 -2.34 2.03
C LEU A 21 2.55 -3.38 0.94
N LYS A 22 3.63 -3.24 0.17
CA LYS A 22 3.97 -4.23 -0.86
C LYS A 22 4.32 -5.58 -0.25
N GLU A 23 5.07 -5.59 0.85
CA GLU A 23 5.40 -6.82 1.56
C GLU A 23 4.15 -7.48 2.11
N GLU A 24 3.26 -6.69 2.70
CA GLU A 24 2.00 -7.20 3.24
C GLU A 24 1.15 -7.79 2.14
N LEU A 25 1.06 -7.13 0.98
CA LEU A 25 0.33 -7.64 -0.16
C LEU A 25 0.92 -8.96 -0.66
N PHE A 26 2.24 -9.05 -0.74
CA PHE A 26 2.92 -10.26 -1.15
C PHE A 26 2.58 -11.43 -0.22
N ASN A 27 2.63 -11.20 1.08
CA ASN A 27 2.29 -12.23 2.07
C ASN A 27 0.85 -12.68 1.95
N LEU A 28 -0.07 -11.74 1.75
CA LEU A 28 -1.50 -12.07 1.60
C LEU A 28 -1.76 -12.84 0.31
N ARG A 29 -1.07 -12.49 -0.77
CA ARG A 29 -1.20 -13.23 -2.04
C ARG A 29 -0.70 -14.65 -1.89
N PHE A 30 0.40 -14.84 -1.18
CA PHE A 30 0.93 -16.16 -0.89
C PHE A 30 -0.08 -16.99 -0.09
N GLN A 31 -0.66 -16.41 0.96
CA GLN A 31 -1.68 -17.08 1.77
C GLN A 31 -2.90 -17.44 0.92
N HIS A 32 -3.29 -16.57 0.02
CA HIS A 32 -4.41 -16.83 -0.88
C HIS A 32 -4.11 -18.01 -1.81
N GLU A 33 -2.91 -18.07 -2.36
CA GLU A 33 -2.50 -19.13 -3.28
C GLU A 33 -2.47 -20.52 -2.61
N ILE A 34 -2.10 -20.56 -1.33
CA ILE A 34 -2.08 -21.85 -0.59
C ILE A 34 -3.41 -22.13 0.11
N GLY A 35 -4.45 -21.35 -0.19
CA GLY A 35 -5.80 -21.58 0.31
C GLY A 35 -6.03 -21.25 1.78
N GLN A 36 -5.13 -20.50 2.42
CA GLN A 36 -5.25 -20.14 3.83
C GLN A 36 -5.91 -18.79 4.09
N LEU A 37 -6.08 -17.98 3.06
CA LEU A 37 -6.68 -16.66 3.21
C LEU A 37 -8.21 -16.78 3.15
N GLU A 38 -8.88 -16.47 4.26
CA GLU A 38 -10.33 -16.58 4.37
C GLU A 38 -11.06 -15.37 3.75
N ASN A 39 -10.42 -14.19 3.73
CA ASN A 39 -11.07 -12.95 3.30
C ASN A 39 -10.16 -12.18 2.34
N SER A 40 -10.60 -12.08 1.08
CA SER A 40 -9.86 -11.38 0.03
C SER A 40 -10.03 -9.86 0.08
N GLN A 41 -10.95 -9.33 0.90
CA GLN A 41 -11.19 -7.88 0.98
C GLN A 41 -9.96 -7.14 1.50
N LYS A 42 -9.21 -7.75 2.39
CA LYS A 42 -7.98 -7.14 2.89
C LYS A 42 -6.96 -6.93 1.78
N MET A 43 -6.85 -7.89 0.86
CA MET A 43 -5.98 -7.75 -0.31
C MET A 43 -6.39 -6.56 -1.17
N LYS A 44 -7.70 -6.43 -1.42
CA LYS A 44 -8.22 -5.32 -2.22
C LYS A 44 -7.93 -3.98 -1.55
N GLN A 45 -8.10 -3.91 -0.23
CA GLN A 45 -7.83 -2.69 0.52
C GLN A 45 -6.35 -2.29 0.43
N ILE A 46 -5.45 -3.25 0.59
CA ILE A 46 -4.02 -2.99 0.50
C ILE A 46 -3.62 -2.55 -0.90
N LYS A 47 -4.19 -3.16 -1.95
CA LYS A 47 -3.95 -2.74 -3.33
C LYS A 47 -4.35 -1.28 -3.54
N ARG A 48 -5.49 -0.88 -2.99
CA ARG A 48 -5.95 0.51 -3.06
C ARG A 48 -5.00 1.45 -2.34
N ASP A 49 -4.55 1.05 -1.16
CA ASP A 49 -3.61 1.87 -0.37
C ASP A 49 -2.30 2.05 -1.12
N ILE A 50 -1.78 1.00 -1.75
CA ILE A 50 -0.57 1.07 -2.56
C ILE A 50 -0.76 2.03 -3.74
N ALA A 51 -1.91 1.95 -4.42
CA ALA A 51 -2.20 2.83 -5.54
C ALA A 51 -2.25 4.30 -5.10
N ARG A 52 -2.86 4.58 -3.96
CA ARG A 52 -2.89 5.93 -3.38
C ARG A 52 -1.49 6.42 -3.04
N MET A 53 -0.68 5.57 -2.43
CA MET A 53 0.69 5.92 -2.09
C MET A 53 1.49 6.29 -3.33
N LYS A 54 1.39 5.47 -4.38
CA LYS A 54 2.09 5.73 -5.64
C LYS A 54 1.66 7.05 -6.26
N THR A 55 0.37 7.33 -6.26
CA THR A 55 -0.17 8.58 -6.83
C THR A 55 0.37 9.78 -6.06
N ILE A 56 0.33 9.73 -4.73
CA ILE A 56 0.77 10.85 -3.89
C ILE A 56 2.27 11.06 -4.00
N ILE A 57 3.05 9.98 -4.06
CA ILE A 57 4.49 10.07 -4.25
C ILE A 57 4.80 10.74 -5.59
N LYS A 58 4.09 10.35 -6.65
CA LYS A 58 4.26 10.93 -7.97
C LYS A 58 3.90 12.41 -7.99
N GLU A 59 2.81 12.79 -7.32
CA GLU A 59 2.44 14.21 -7.17
C GLU A 59 3.56 15.00 -6.52
N SER A 60 4.19 14.43 -5.49
CA SER A 60 5.29 15.08 -4.77
C SER A 60 6.52 15.26 -5.67
N GLU A 61 6.77 14.31 -6.55
CA GLU A 61 7.90 14.40 -7.48
C GLU A 61 7.67 15.44 -8.58
N LEU A 62 6.41 15.65 -8.98
CA LEU A 62 6.07 16.60 -10.03
C LEU A 62 6.04 18.05 -9.54
N ASN A 63 5.99 18.27 -8.25
CA ASN A 63 6.03 19.60 -7.67
C ASN A 63 7.46 19.95 -7.25
#